data_cbca4ccca74fac1397f5bd86c1a541d6
#
_entry.id   cbca4ccca74fac1397f5bd86c1a541d6
#
_cell.length_a   1.000
_cell.length_b   1.000
_cell.length_c   1.000
_cell.angle_alpha   90.00
_cell.angle_beta   90.00
_cell.angle_gamma   90.00
#
_symmetry.space_group_name_H-M   'P 1'
#
loop_
_entity.id
_entity.type
_entity.pdbx_description
1 polymer ?
#
loop_
_entity_poly.entity_id
_entity_poly.type
_entity_poly.pdbx_seq_one_letter_code
_entity_poly.pdbx_strand_id
1 'polypeptide(L)'
;MTTKPKFAMYWAASCGGCEIAVLNTHEKILDVDANFDVVFWPVAMDAKYHDVEAMEDGSILLTLFNGGIRNDENEHIAKLLRQKSKILVAFGSCACEGCIPGLANLSPVGDIVHTAFNTITTDNPNEIYPRTSYDVPEGELHIPTLSRVVRPLDQVVEIGRASC
;
A
#
# COMPACT_ATOMS: atom_id res chain seq x y z
N MET A 1 -22.20 23.43 -10.33
CA MET A 1 -20.99 22.69 -10.70
C MET A 1 -21.10 21.33 -10.04
N THR A 2 -21.22 20.26 -10.79
CA THR A 2 -21.21 18.91 -10.25
C THR A 2 -19.79 18.63 -9.78
N THR A 3 -19.61 18.37 -8.49
CA THR A 3 -18.30 17.96 -7.94
C THR A 3 -17.94 16.60 -8.51
N LYS A 4 -16.74 16.46 -9.06
CA LYS A 4 -16.23 15.18 -9.54
C LYS A 4 -16.23 14.15 -8.39
N PRO A 5 -16.55 12.87 -8.62
CA PRO A 5 -16.39 11.85 -7.59
C PRO A 5 -14.91 11.67 -7.23
N LYS A 6 -14.63 11.46 -5.94
CA LYS A 6 -13.27 11.26 -5.45
C LYS A 6 -12.74 9.88 -5.82
N PHE A 7 -11.48 9.82 -6.20
CA PHE A 7 -10.72 8.61 -6.54
C PHE A 7 -9.45 8.53 -5.71
N ALA A 8 -9.09 7.33 -5.30
CA ALA A 8 -7.84 7.07 -4.62
C ALA A 8 -7.14 5.83 -5.20
N MET A 9 -5.82 5.81 -5.14
CA MET A 9 -5.01 4.64 -5.44
C MET A 9 -3.87 4.52 -4.41
N TYR A 10 -3.57 3.29 -3.99
CA TYR A 10 -2.51 3.03 -3.03
C TYR A 10 -1.68 1.82 -3.44
N TRP A 11 -0.37 1.93 -3.23
CA TRP A 11 0.61 0.89 -3.48
C TRP A 11 1.16 0.35 -2.15
N ALA A 12 0.72 -0.83 -1.74
CA ALA A 12 1.26 -1.59 -0.61
C ALA A 12 2.42 -2.51 -1.08
N ALA A 13 2.55 -3.71 -0.53
CA ALA A 13 3.60 -4.64 -0.96
C ALA A 13 3.29 -5.23 -2.34
N SER A 14 3.94 -4.71 -3.38
CA SER A 14 3.82 -5.22 -4.76
C SER A 14 5.03 -4.82 -5.61
N CYS A 15 5.08 -5.32 -6.84
CA CYS A 15 6.10 -4.92 -7.82
C CYS A 15 5.82 -3.55 -8.49
N GLY A 16 4.64 -2.93 -8.22
CA GLY A 16 4.22 -1.68 -8.86
C GLY A 16 3.66 -1.83 -10.27
N GLY A 17 3.65 -3.04 -10.84
CA GLY A 17 3.19 -3.27 -12.22
C GLY A 17 1.75 -2.84 -12.48
N CYS A 18 0.88 -2.93 -11.47
CA CYS A 18 -0.51 -2.50 -11.59
C CYS A 18 -0.63 -0.97 -11.74
N GLU A 19 0.19 -0.20 -11.04
CA GLU A 19 0.23 1.26 -11.21
C GLU A 19 0.80 1.65 -12.56
N ILE A 20 1.87 0.98 -12.98
CA ILE A 20 2.43 1.15 -14.33
C ILE A 20 1.38 0.85 -15.40
N ALA A 21 0.54 -0.18 -15.20
CA ALA A 21 -0.54 -0.50 -16.14
C ALA A 21 -1.58 0.62 -16.25
N VAL A 22 -1.90 1.31 -15.15
CA VAL A 22 -2.77 2.49 -15.17
C VAL A 22 -2.10 3.64 -15.94
N LEU A 23 -0.82 3.90 -15.67
CA LEU A 23 -0.07 4.95 -16.36
C LEU A 23 0.12 4.63 -17.85
N ASN A 24 0.27 3.36 -18.22
CA ASN A 24 0.41 2.91 -19.61
C ASN A 24 -0.90 2.99 -20.42
N THR A 25 -1.98 3.50 -19.84
CA THR A 25 -3.16 3.91 -20.65
C THR A 25 -2.89 5.16 -21.48
N HIS A 26 -1.67 5.71 -21.38
CA HIS A 26 -1.19 6.89 -22.10
C HIS A 26 -2.12 8.10 -21.92
N GLU A 27 -2.53 8.74 -23.01
CA GLU A 27 -3.41 9.92 -22.96
C GLU A 27 -4.76 9.69 -22.28
N LYS A 28 -5.23 8.44 -22.17
CA LYS A 28 -6.47 8.11 -21.45
C LYS A 28 -6.39 8.36 -19.93
N ILE A 29 -5.21 8.56 -19.36
CA ILE A 29 -5.08 9.00 -17.98
C ILE A 29 -5.73 10.37 -17.77
N LEU A 30 -5.80 11.20 -18.81
CA LEU A 30 -6.48 12.48 -18.78
C LEU A 30 -8.00 12.33 -18.63
N ASP A 31 -8.57 11.22 -19.10
CA ASP A 31 -9.99 10.91 -18.87
C ASP A 31 -10.25 10.61 -17.39
N VAL A 32 -9.28 10.01 -16.69
CA VAL A 32 -9.39 9.80 -15.24
C VAL A 32 -9.40 11.16 -14.54
N ASP A 33 -8.46 12.05 -14.83
CA ASP A 33 -8.43 13.40 -14.27
C ASP A 33 -9.70 14.20 -14.65
N ALA A 34 -10.18 14.07 -15.89
CA ALA A 34 -11.39 14.78 -16.33
C ALA A 34 -12.65 14.35 -15.56
N ASN A 35 -12.76 13.07 -15.18
CA ASN A 35 -13.97 12.49 -14.59
C ASN A 35 -13.91 12.30 -13.07
N PHE A 36 -12.71 12.26 -12.47
CA PHE A 36 -12.49 12.06 -11.04
C PHE A 36 -11.70 13.21 -10.43
N ASP A 37 -11.92 13.44 -9.14
CA ASP A 37 -11.05 14.21 -8.27
C ASP A 37 -10.08 13.22 -7.59
N VAL A 38 -8.83 13.19 -8.03
CA VAL A 38 -7.80 12.30 -7.48
C VAL A 38 -7.33 12.88 -6.15
N VAL A 39 -7.76 12.27 -5.04
CA VAL A 39 -7.52 12.81 -3.69
C VAL A 39 -6.38 12.13 -2.95
N PHE A 40 -6.02 10.91 -3.36
CA PHE A 40 -4.92 10.17 -2.74
C PHE A 40 -4.31 9.17 -3.73
N TRP A 41 -3.08 9.42 -4.11
CA TRP A 41 -2.25 8.52 -4.93
C TRP A 41 -0.77 8.88 -4.71
N PRO A 42 -0.12 8.35 -3.66
CA PRO A 42 1.22 8.77 -3.22
C PRO A 42 2.31 8.71 -4.30
N VAL A 43 2.16 7.86 -5.32
CA VAL A 43 3.10 7.77 -6.45
C VAL A 43 2.96 8.94 -7.42
N ALA A 44 1.75 9.51 -7.53
CA ALA A 44 1.43 10.54 -8.52
C ALA A 44 1.22 11.93 -7.93
N MET A 45 0.97 12.04 -6.62
CA MET A 45 0.64 13.32 -5.98
C MET A 45 1.12 13.38 -4.54
N ASP A 46 1.36 14.59 -4.03
CA ASP A 46 1.74 14.84 -2.65
C ASP A 46 0.52 14.92 -1.73
N ALA A 47 -0.08 13.77 -1.42
CA ALA A 47 -1.14 13.63 -0.42
C ALA A 47 -0.64 12.78 0.75
N LYS A 48 -1.00 13.16 1.96
CA LYS A 48 -0.56 12.50 3.19
C LYS A 48 -1.71 11.70 3.82
N TYR A 49 -1.39 10.79 4.74
CA TYR A 49 -2.41 9.99 5.43
C TYR A 49 -3.40 10.85 6.20
N HIS A 50 -2.93 11.93 6.86
CA HIS A 50 -3.80 12.84 7.59
C HIS A 50 -4.82 13.57 6.69
N ASP A 51 -4.51 13.76 5.40
CA ASP A 51 -5.47 14.33 4.44
C ASP A 51 -6.62 13.35 4.20
N VAL A 52 -6.32 12.05 4.11
CA VAL A 52 -7.32 10.99 3.99
C VAL A 52 -8.11 10.83 5.29
N GLU A 53 -7.43 10.87 6.44
CA GLU A 53 -8.07 10.79 7.77
C GLU A 53 -9.11 11.89 7.98
N ALA A 54 -8.83 13.10 7.51
CA ALA A 54 -9.71 14.25 7.61
C ALA A 54 -10.96 14.16 6.72
N MET A 55 -11.00 13.24 5.74
CA MET A 55 -12.16 13.05 4.86
C MET A 55 -13.33 12.41 5.62
N GLU A 56 -14.55 12.69 5.17
CA GLU A 56 -15.73 12.00 5.65
C GLU A 56 -15.73 10.51 5.23
N ASP A 57 -16.29 9.64 6.06
CA ASP A 57 -16.42 8.23 5.78
C ASP A 57 -17.27 8.00 4.52
N GLY A 58 -16.80 7.11 3.64
CA GLY A 58 -17.46 6.84 2.37
C GLY A 58 -17.44 8.00 1.37
N SER A 59 -16.63 9.04 1.58
CA SER A 59 -16.57 10.19 0.65
C SER A 59 -15.79 9.89 -0.62
N ILE A 60 -14.87 8.92 -0.60
CA ILE A 60 -14.14 8.45 -1.79
C ILE A 60 -15.03 7.45 -2.52
N LEU A 61 -15.35 7.72 -3.78
CA LEU A 61 -16.20 6.83 -4.57
C LEU A 61 -15.51 5.50 -4.83
N LEU A 62 -14.28 5.55 -5.31
CA LEU A 62 -13.51 4.38 -5.75
C LEU A 62 -12.07 4.47 -5.25
N THR A 63 -11.60 3.40 -4.63
CA THR A 63 -10.19 3.21 -4.32
C THR A 63 -9.68 1.93 -4.97
N LEU A 64 -8.58 2.03 -5.71
CA LEU A 64 -7.80 0.91 -6.20
C LEU A 64 -6.65 0.64 -5.22
N PHE A 65 -6.70 -0.49 -4.53
CA PHE A 65 -5.66 -0.90 -3.59
C PHE A 65 -4.77 -1.97 -4.25
N ASN A 66 -3.53 -1.59 -4.54
CA ASN A 66 -2.53 -2.47 -5.14
C ASN A 66 -1.59 -3.01 -4.07
N GLY A 67 -1.33 -4.30 -4.08
CA GLY A 67 -0.37 -4.94 -3.20
C GLY A 67 -0.94 -5.72 -2.04
N GLY A 68 -0.11 -6.62 -1.47
CA GLY A 68 -0.42 -7.39 -0.27
C GLY A 68 -0.16 -6.59 1.02
N ILE A 69 -0.73 -7.04 2.12
CA ILE A 69 -0.53 -6.46 3.44
C ILE A 69 0.66 -7.17 4.09
N ARG A 70 1.81 -6.47 4.17
CA ARG A 70 3.08 -7.01 4.65
C ARG A 70 3.51 -6.45 6.00
N ASN A 71 3.08 -5.27 6.36
CA ASN A 71 3.46 -4.58 7.58
C ASN A 71 2.25 -3.89 8.21
N ASP A 72 2.43 -3.34 9.41
CA ASP A 72 1.40 -2.64 10.17
C ASP A 72 0.92 -1.35 9.47
N GLU A 73 1.80 -0.65 8.76
CA GLU A 73 1.42 0.52 7.96
C GLU A 73 0.46 0.14 6.83
N ASN A 74 0.76 -0.94 6.08
CA ASN A 74 -0.15 -1.43 5.03
C ASN A 74 -1.51 -1.82 5.61
N GLU A 75 -1.53 -2.41 6.81
CA GLU A 75 -2.78 -2.77 7.49
C GLU A 75 -3.56 -1.53 7.93
N HIS A 76 -2.88 -0.53 8.49
CA HIS A 76 -3.49 0.73 8.90
C HIS A 76 -4.15 1.43 7.71
N ILE A 77 -3.42 1.63 6.61
CA ILE A 77 -3.94 2.33 5.44
C ILE A 77 -5.04 1.54 4.73
N ALA A 78 -5.00 0.20 4.75
CA ALA A 78 -6.08 -0.62 4.21
C ALA A 78 -7.39 -0.39 4.96
N LYS A 79 -7.33 -0.34 6.30
CA LYS A 79 -8.49 -0.05 7.16
C LYS A 79 -9.00 1.37 6.96
N LEU A 80 -8.09 2.35 6.89
CA LEU A 80 -8.43 3.74 6.64
C LEU A 80 -9.12 3.92 5.28
N LEU A 81 -8.53 3.40 4.20
CA LEU A 81 -9.12 3.48 2.86
C LEU A 81 -10.45 2.73 2.78
N ARG A 82 -10.61 1.59 3.50
CA ARG A 82 -11.91 0.91 3.59
C ARG A 82 -12.98 1.82 4.20
N GLN A 83 -12.65 2.48 5.30
CA GLN A 83 -13.58 3.39 5.99
C GLN A 83 -13.96 4.59 5.12
N LYS A 84 -13.01 5.16 4.40
CA LYS A 84 -13.20 6.37 3.59
C LYS A 84 -13.83 6.12 2.22
N SER A 85 -13.82 4.86 1.74
CA SER A 85 -14.27 4.52 0.39
C SER A 85 -15.64 3.85 0.36
N LYS A 86 -16.46 4.20 -0.63
CA LYS A 86 -17.68 3.45 -0.98
C LYS A 86 -17.31 2.10 -1.60
N ILE A 87 -16.40 2.12 -2.57
CA ILE A 87 -15.93 0.96 -3.30
C ILE A 87 -14.42 0.85 -3.08
N LEU A 88 -13.97 -0.23 -2.45
CA LEU A 88 -12.56 -0.59 -2.33
C LEU A 88 -12.30 -1.84 -3.18
N VAL A 89 -11.38 -1.74 -4.13
CA VAL A 89 -11.05 -2.80 -5.07
C VAL A 89 -9.65 -3.32 -4.80
N ALA A 90 -9.53 -4.64 -4.57
CA ALA A 90 -8.24 -5.31 -4.66
C ALA A 90 -7.79 -5.29 -6.12
N PHE A 91 -6.74 -4.53 -6.41
CA PHE A 91 -6.26 -4.28 -7.76
C PHE A 91 -4.92 -5.00 -8.01
N GLY A 92 -4.96 -6.00 -8.85
CA GLY A 92 -3.82 -6.86 -9.17
C GLY A 92 -3.66 -8.07 -8.24
N SER A 93 -2.94 -9.09 -8.70
CA SER A 93 -2.78 -10.39 -8.03
C SER A 93 -2.18 -10.27 -6.62
N CYS A 94 -1.32 -9.29 -6.37
CA CYS A 94 -0.75 -9.09 -5.03
C CYS A 94 -1.82 -8.72 -4.00
N ALA A 95 -2.79 -7.87 -4.36
CA ALA A 95 -3.89 -7.51 -3.49
C ALA A 95 -4.94 -8.62 -3.38
N CYS A 96 -5.17 -9.38 -4.47
CA CYS A 96 -6.18 -10.43 -4.53
C CYS A 96 -5.75 -11.73 -3.85
N GLU A 97 -4.47 -12.12 -3.99
CA GLU A 97 -3.97 -13.46 -3.64
C GLU A 97 -2.67 -13.46 -2.85
N GLY A 98 -2.02 -12.30 -2.67
CA GLY A 98 -0.69 -12.17 -2.08
C GLY A 98 0.45 -12.30 -3.10
N CYS A 99 0.31 -13.07 -4.17
CA CYS A 99 1.20 -13.24 -5.31
C CYS A 99 2.72 -13.17 -4.95
N ILE A 100 3.52 -12.32 -5.61
CA ILE A 100 4.98 -12.22 -5.38
C ILE A 100 5.32 -11.86 -3.92
N PRO A 101 4.69 -10.85 -3.26
CA PRO A 101 4.94 -10.60 -1.85
C PRO A 101 4.61 -11.80 -0.96
N GLY A 102 3.60 -12.58 -1.32
CA GLY A 102 3.20 -13.80 -0.60
C GLY A 102 4.24 -14.90 -0.60
N LEU A 103 5.25 -14.88 -1.49
CA LEU A 103 6.40 -15.80 -1.44
C LEU A 103 7.18 -15.65 -0.14
N ALA A 104 7.15 -14.49 0.51
CA ALA A 104 7.74 -14.30 1.83
C ALA A 104 7.15 -15.22 2.91
N ASN A 105 5.95 -15.75 2.70
CA ASN A 105 5.30 -16.69 3.64
C ASN A 105 5.95 -18.09 3.67
N LEU A 106 6.86 -18.36 2.75
CA LEU A 106 7.64 -19.61 2.72
C LEU A 106 8.76 -19.64 3.78
N SER A 107 9.10 -18.51 4.38
CA SER A 107 10.17 -18.38 5.37
C SER A 107 9.72 -17.57 6.58
N PRO A 108 10.22 -17.87 7.79
CA PRO A 108 10.04 -17.01 8.95
C PRO A 108 10.60 -15.61 8.70
N VAL A 109 9.97 -14.57 9.26
CA VAL A 109 10.42 -13.18 9.10
C VAL A 109 11.87 -13.00 9.59
N GLY A 110 12.26 -13.70 10.67
CA GLY A 110 13.64 -13.66 11.18
C GLY A 110 14.66 -14.12 10.14
N ASP A 111 14.37 -15.17 9.39
CA ASP A 111 15.26 -15.69 8.34
C ASP A 111 15.37 -14.73 7.15
N ILE A 112 14.24 -14.10 6.80
CA ILE A 112 14.20 -13.08 5.75
C ILE A 112 15.06 -11.88 6.14
N VAL A 113 14.91 -11.39 7.37
CA VAL A 113 15.70 -10.26 7.90
C VAL A 113 17.18 -10.65 7.99
N HIS A 114 17.48 -11.84 8.51
CA HIS A 114 18.87 -12.34 8.58
C HIS A 114 19.49 -12.40 7.20
N THR A 115 18.78 -12.96 6.21
CA THR A 115 19.28 -13.03 4.82
C THR A 115 19.54 -11.65 4.24
N ALA A 116 18.65 -10.68 4.48
CA ALA A 116 18.80 -9.33 3.96
C ALA A 116 19.98 -8.57 4.58
N PHE A 117 20.27 -8.79 5.86
CA PHE A 117 21.24 -7.99 6.62
C PHE A 117 22.56 -8.70 6.91
N ASN A 118 22.64 -10.02 6.72
CA ASN A 118 23.81 -10.83 7.16
C ASN A 118 24.36 -11.77 6.10
N THR A 119 24.03 -11.58 4.82
CA THR A 119 24.65 -12.35 3.74
C THR A 119 25.97 -11.72 3.28
N ILE A 120 26.84 -12.52 2.64
CA ILE A 120 28.13 -12.04 2.12
C ILE A 120 28.02 -10.94 1.08
N THR A 121 26.83 -10.73 0.51
CA THR A 121 26.55 -9.66 -0.46
C THR A 121 26.10 -8.35 0.18
N THR A 122 25.88 -8.36 1.49
CA THR A 122 25.42 -7.19 2.26
C THR A 122 26.60 -6.57 2.99
N ASP A 123 26.83 -5.28 2.76
CA ASP A 123 27.86 -4.51 3.50
C ASP A 123 27.29 -4.09 4.87
N ASN A 124 27.42 -4.96 5.86
CA ASN A 124 26.95 -4.76 7.24
C ASN A 124 27.93 -5.37 8.25
N PRO A 125 29.18 -4.86 8.31
CA PRO A 125 30.24 -5.45 9.14
C PRO A 125 29.96 -5.39 10.64
N ASN A 126 29.04 -4.52 11.09
CA ASN A 126 28.67 -4.37 12.48
C ASN A 126 27.38 -5.14 12.85
N GLU A 127 26.84 -5.95 11.97
CA GLU A 127 25.61 -6.72 12.15
C GLU A 127 24.43 -5.88 12.68
N ILE A 128 24.25 -4.67 12.11
CA ILE A 128 23.17 -3.78 12.50
C ILE A 128 21.86 -4.23 11.84
N TYR A 129 20.86 -4.46 12.67
CA TYR A 129 19.50 -4.82 12.22
C TYR A 129 18.54 -3.65 12.40
N PRO A 130 17.47 -3.56 11.59
CA PRO A 130 16.44 -2.55 11.77
C PRO A 130 15.76 -2.70 13.13
N ARG A 131 15.42 -1.58 13.75
CA ARG A 131 14.64 -1.49 15.00
C ARG A 131 13.27 -0.89 14.67
N THR A 132 12.33 -1.11 15.57
CA THR A 132 10.97 -0.57 15.43
C THR A 132 10.91 0.93 15.67
N SER A 133 11.89 1.50 16.38
CA SER A 133 12.00 2.94 16.57
C SER A 133 13.45 3.40 16.71
N TYR A 134 13.67 4.67 16.37
CA TYR A 134 14.92 5.39 16.52
C TYR A 134 14.66 6.78 17.09
N ASP A 135 15.45 7.20 18.07
CA ASP A 135 15.47 8.58 18.52
C ASP A 135 16.36 9.39 17.58
N VAL A 136 15.80 10.44 17.00
CA VAL A 136 16.50 11.42 16.14
C VAL A 136 16.24 12.83 16.69
N PRO A 137 17.04 13.83 16.29
CA PRO A 137 16.87 15.20 16.82
C PRO A 137 15.47 15.80 16.62
N GLU A 138 14.76 15.36 15.59
CA GLU A 138 13.41 15.80 15.24
C GLU A 138 12.31 15.08 16.03
N GLY A 139 12.64 14.01 16.76
CA GLY A 139 11.71 13.19 17.55
C GLY A 139 11.93 11.71 17.38
N GLU A 140 10.98 10.89 17.84
CA GLU A 140 11.03 9.45 17.67
C GLU A 140 10.55 9.05 16.26
N LEU A 141 11.42 8.36 15.53
CA LEU A 141 11.10 7.80 14.22
C LEU A 141 10.62 6.35 14.36
N HIS A 142 9.38 6.09 13.96
CA HIS A 142 8.84 4.73 13.91
C HIS A 142 9.09 4.07 12.54
N ILE A 143 9.55 2.82 12.58
CA ILE A 143 9.74 1.99 11.39
C ILE A 143 8.62 0.95 11.32
N PRO A 144 7.91 0.82 10.20
CA PRO A 144 6.84 -0.16 10.05
C PRO A 144 7.31 -1.59 10.35
N THR A 145 6.54 -2.29 11.17
CA THR A 145 6.86 -3.66 11.61
C THR A 145 6.34 -4.68 10.61
N LEU A 146 7.21 -5.60 10.17
CA LEU A 146 6.82 -6.67 9.27
C LEU A 146 5.81 -7.61 9.95
N SER A 147 4.71 -7.88 9.28
CA SER A 147 3.74 -8.89 9.67
C SER A 147 4.35 -10.29 9.55
N ARG A 148 3.91 -11.21 10.41
CA ARG A 148 4.35 -12.61 10.37
C ARG A 148 4.10 -13.27 9.02
N VAL A 149 3.00 -12.89 8.36
CA VAL A 149 2.61 -13.37 7.02
C VAL A 149 2.12 -12.20 6.18
N VAL A 150 2.36 -12.28 4.88
CA VAL A 150 1.72 -11.40 3.89
C VAL A 150 0.30 -11.90 3.66
N ARG A 151 -0.67 -11.00 3.71
CA ARG A 151 -2.10 -11.31 3.52
C ARG A 151 -2.63 -10.58 2.28
N PRO A 152 -3.51 -11.18 1.49
CA PRO A 152 -4.31 -10.45 0.52
C PRO A 152 -5.26 -9.48 1.23
N LEU A 153 -5.79 -8.51 0.48
CA LEU A 153 -6.58 -7.41 1.05
C LEU A 153 -7.87 -7.89 1.72
N ASP A 154 -8.54 -8.90 1.15
CA ASP A 154 -9.80 -9.45 1.65
C ASP A 154 -9.66 -10.21 2.98
N GLN A 155 -8.45 -10.56 3.37
CA GLN A 155 -8.17 -11.13 4.69
C GLN A 155 -8.00 -10.05 5.80
N VAL A 156 -8.02 -8.79 5.43
CA VAL A 156 -7.80 -7.67 6.36
C VAL A 156 -9.03 -6.77 6.44
N VAL A 157 -9.66 -6.50 5.30
CA VAL A 157 -10.85 -5.64 5.21
C VAL A 157 -11.86 -6.22 4.23
N GLU A 158 -13.13 -5.88 4.42
CA GLU A 158 -14.18 -6.22 3.46
C GLU A 158 -14.01 -5.42 2.16
N ILE A 159 -14.01 -6.13 1.04
CA ILE A 159 -13.89 -5.55 -0.30
C ILE A 159 -15.02 -6.01 -1.21
N GLY A 160 -15.39 -5.16 -2.16
CA GLY A 160 -16.04 -5.62 -3.37
C GLY A 160 -14.97 -6.30 -4.25
N ARG A 161 -15.19 -7.56 -4.63
CA ARG A 161 -14.25 -8.26 -5.52
C ARG A 161 -14.43 -7.75 -6.94
N ALA A 162 -13.42 -7.06 -7.47
CA ALA A 162 -13.17 -7.07 -8.90
C ALA A 162 -12.10 -8.14 -9.12
N SER A 163 -12.48 -9.24 -9.77
CA SER A 163 -11.53 -10.25 -10.22
C SER A 163 -10.48 -9.59 -11.10
N CYS A 164 -9.21 -9.85 -10.80
CA CYS A 164 -8.12 -9.57 -11.71
C CYS A 164 -8.28 -10.39 -13.00
#